data_60b27161d305e194c878d508e15ce114
#
_entry.id   60b27161d305e194c878d508e15ce114
#
_cell.length_a   1.000
_cell.length_b   1.000
_cell.length_c   1.000
_cell.angle_alpha   90.00
_cell.angle_beta   90.00
_cell.angle_gamma   90.00
#
_symmetry.space_group_name_H-M   'P 1'
#
loop_
_entity.id
_entity.type
_entity.pdbx_description
1 polymer ?
#
loop_
_entity_poly.entity_id
_entity_poly.type
_entity_poly.pdbx_seq_one_letter_code
_entity_poly.pdbx_strand_id
1 'polypeptide(L)'
;MMAGRRWGKSLISQTISINYALQGKLVAYVTPTYQLAKVFFEDLLKRLPTEAINANKSDLTIEFITGGKIRFFTGERLDNFRGLKFHIAIIDEASYISNLEDGWLNSIRPTLTDYKGRAIFLSTPRGKNYFYSLFMKNDSGWKSFKFSTYDNPYIDKAEIDEARTQLPEAVFEQEYMANPMENAANPFGAAFIRSCIAPISTKEIVSYGIDLAKSVDYTCIIGLDSDGAVAYFDRFQMDWNSTKNAILQLARKPMLIDSTGVGDPIVEDLQREGRHIIGLKFTSQSKQNLMVGLQTAIQQRKISFPKGQIVDELEVFEYQYSATGVKYSAPSGFHDDAVCALALAWQNFTQNTGTGRYNFL
;
A
#
# COMPACT_ATOMS: atom_id res chain seq x y z
N MET A 1 -12.85 -14.62 7.81
CA MET A 1 -12.15 -14.56 9.12
C MET A 1 -11.13 -13.44 9.07
N MET A 2 -11.20 -12.55 10.02
CA MET A 2 -10.28 -11.41 10.17
C MET A 2 -9.46 -11.66 11.44
N ALA A 3 -8.13 -11.71 11.33
CA ALA A 3 -7.31 -12.03 12.48
C ALA A 3 -5.96 -11.30 12.45
N GLY A 4 -5.43 -10.99 13.64
CA GLY A 4 -4.15 -10.34 13.80
C GLY A 4 -2.98 -11.15 13.23
N ARG A 5 -1.83 -10.50 13.06
CA ARG A 5 -0.58 -11.17 12.67
C ARG A 5 -0.24 -12.28 13.65
N ARG A 6 0.40 -13.34 13.14
CA ARG A 6 0.82 -14.49 13.97
C ARG A 6 -0.32 -15.24 14.69
N TRP A 7 -1.58 -14.92 14.47
CA TRP A 7 -2.70 -15.65 15.07
C TRP A 7 -2.78 -17.12 14.62
N GLY A 8 -2.26 -17.47 13.44
CA GLY A 8 -2.28 -18.83 12.91
C GLY A 8 -3.20 -18.99 11.68
N LYS A 9 -3.55 -17.91 10.98
CA LYS A 9 -4.37 -17.92 9.75
C LYS A 9 -3.91 -18.97 8.75
N SER A 10 -2.63 -18.95 8.39
CA SER A 10 -2.07 -19.85 7.39
C SER A 10 -2.06 -21.32 7.85
N LEU A 11 -1.88 -21.56 9.15
CA LEU A 11 -1.93 -22.92 9.69
C LEU A 11 -3.33 -23.52 9.59
N ILE A 12 -4.37 -22.76 9.96
CA ILE A 12 -5.74 -23.23 9.87
C ILE A 12 -6.20 -23.41 8.43
N SER A 13 -5.81 -22.50 7.52
CA SER A 13 -6.15 -22.60 6.10
C SER A 13 -5.50 -23.82 5.43
N GLN A 14 -4.26 -24.11 5.74
CA GLN A 14 -3.54 -25.31 5.29
C GLN A 14 -4.18 -26.59 5.86
N THR A 15 -4.50 -26.61 7.14
CA THR A 15 -5.16 -27.75 7.80
C THR A 15 -6.51 -28.06 7.16
N ILE A 16 -7.33 -27.04 6.87
CA ILE A 16 -8.59 -27.21 6.16
C ILE A 16 -8.35 -27.73 4.74
N SER A 17 -7.35 -27.22 4.01
CA SER A 17 -7.00 -27.67 2.67
C SER A 17 -6.64 -29.15 2.64
N ILE A 18 -5.78 -29.59 3.56
CA ILE A 18 -5.37 -31.00 3.69
C ILE A 18 -6.60 -31.87 4.00
N ASN A 19 -7.43 -31.47 4.94
CA ASN A 19 -8.60 -32.25 5.36
C ASN A 19 -9.60 -32.43 4.19
N TYR A 20 -9.82 -31.41 3.36
CA TYR A 20 -10.65 -31.55 2.16
C TYR A 20 -9.99 -32.47 1.12
N ALA A 21 -8.68 -32.33 0.88
CA ALA A 21 -7.98 -33.15 -0.09
C ALA A 21 -7.91 -34.64 0.34
N LEU A 22 -7.74 -34.92 1.64
CA LEU A 22 -7.82 -36.29 2.17
C LEU A 22 -9.19 -36.95 1.96
N GLN A 23 -10.26 -36.17 1.81
CA GLN A 23 -11.62 -36.63 1.47
C GLN A 23 -11.84 -36.77 -0.05
N GLY A 24 -10.80 -36.72 -0.87
CA GLY A 24 -10.90 -36.78 -2.34
C GLY A 24 -11.44 -35.49 -2.99
N LYS A 25 -11.45 -34.36 -2.29
CA LYS A 25 -12.04 -33.11 -2.76
C LYS A 25 -11.02 -32.18 -3.40
N LEU A 26 -11.50 -31.31 -4.30
CA LEU A 26 -10.72 -30.33 -5.02
C LEU A 26 -10.72 -28.99 -4.25
N VAL A 27 -9.53 -28.49 -3.96
CA VAL A 27 -9.27 -27.27 -3.19
C VAL A 27 -8.57 -26.25 -4.07
N ALA A 28 -9.11 -25.03 -4.13
CA ALA A 28 -8.39 -23.86 -4.64
C ALA A 28 -7.79 -23.08 -3.46
N TYR A 29 -6.49 -22.84 -3.48
CA TYR A 29 -5.79 -22.01 -2.50
C TYR A 29 -5.27 -20.75 -3.19
N VAL A 30 -5.78 -19.60 -2.80
CA VAL A 30 -5.52 -18.31 -3.45
C VAL A 30 -4.70 -17.43 -2.53
N THR A 31 -3.62 -16.85 -3.05
CA THR A 31 -2.79 -15.86 -2.35
C THR A 31 -2.63 -14.61 -3.20
N PRO A 32 -2.26 -13.44 -2.62
CA PRO A 32 -2.05 -12.22 -3.40
C PRO A 32 -1.04 -12.38 -4.54
N THR A 33 0.11 -12.99 -4.26
CA THR A 33 1.24 -13.08 -5.21
C THR A 33 1.72 -14.51 -5.42
N TYR A 34 2.39 -14.75 -6.56
CA TYR A 34 3.01 -16.04 -6.87
C TYR A 34 4.06 -16.45 -5.84
N GLN A 35 4.86 -15.50 -5.36
CA GLN A 35 5.90 -15.79 -4.38
C GLN A 35 5.29 -16.33 -3.08
N LEU A 36 4.18 -15.75 -2.63
CA LEU A 36 3.49 -16.21 -1.43
C LEU A 36 2.83 -17.57 -1.64
N ALA A 37 2.25 -17.83 -2.83
CA ALA A 37 1.72 -19.14 -3.21
C ALA A 37 2.82 -20.22 -3.13
N LYS A 38 4.00 -19.92 -3.66
CA LYS A 38 5.15 -20.82 -3.63
C LYS A 38 5.61 -21.12 -2.20
N VAL A 39 5.72 -20.11 -1.35
CA VAL A 39 6.10 -20.30 0.07
C VAL A 39 5.11 -21.23 0.77
N PHE A 40 3.81 -21.02 0.59
CA PHE A 40 2.80 -21.88 1.21
C PHE A 40 2.77 -23.28 0.63
N PHE A 41 2.97 -23.43 -0.67
CA PHE A 41 3.10 -24.72 -1.31
C PHE A 41 4.29 -25.51 -0.74
N GLU A 42 5.47 -24.89 -0.63
CA GLU A 42 6.68 -25.52 -0.08
C GLU A 42 6.53 -25.86 1.42
N ASP A 43 5.87 -25.00 2.20
CA ASP A 43 5.59 -25.26 3.62
C ASP A 43 4.62 -26.44 3.77
N LEU A 44 3.62 -26.53 2.92
CA LEU A 44 2.69 -27.65 2.92
C LEU A 44 3.38 -28.98 2.57
N LEU A 45 4.29 -28.98 1.58
CA LEU A 45 5.06 -30.17 1.21
C LEU A 45 5.92 -30.70 2.36
N LYS A 46 6.49 -29.84 3.20
CA LYS A 46 7.29 -30.26 4.36
C LYS A 46 6.47 -30.97 5.43
N ARG A 47 5.14 -30.77 5.44
CA ARG A 47 4.22 -31.33 6.44
C ARG A 47 3.53 -32.61 5.97
N LEU A 48 3.63 -32.94 4.69
CA LEU A 48 2.95 -34.09 4.09
C LEU A 48 3.92 -35.22 3.83
N PRO A 49 3.52 -36.48 4.12
CA PRO A 49 4.34 -37.64 3.77
C PRO A 49 4.44 -37.77 2.24
N THR A 50 5.66 -37.97 1.75
CA THR A 50 5.95 -38.00 0.30
C THR A 50 5.25 -39.15 -0.41
N GLU A 51 4.99 -40.25 0.30
CA GLU A 51 4.31 -41.44 -0.22
C GLU A 51 2.82 -41.23 -0.45
N ALA A 52 2.23 -40.20 0.21
CA ALA A 52 0.80 -39.94 0.17
C ALA A 52 0.42 -38.89 -0.88
N ILE A 53 1.41 -38.28 -1.56
CA ILE A 53 1.17 -37.14 -2.45
C ILE A 53 1.99 -37.25 -3.74
N ASN A 54 1.47 -36.62 -4.80
CA ASN A 54 2.23 -36.27 -6.00
C ASN A 54 2.20 -34.74 -6.15
N ALA A 55 3.38 -34.11 -6.21
CA ALA A 55 3.50 -32.66 -6.23
C ALA A 55 4.08 -32.17 -7.56
N ASN A 56 3.37 -31.26 -8.22
CA ASN A 56 3.85 -30.54 -9.39
C ASN A 56 4.26 -29.12 -8.99
N LYS A 57 5.57 -28.85 -8.98
CA LYS A 57 6.14 -27.54 -8.60
C LYS A 57 5.92 -26.45 -9.66
N SER A 58 5.78 -26.82 -10.93
CA SER A 58 5.55 -25.85 -12.01
C SER A 58 4.13 -25.29 -11.95
N ASP A 59 3.15 -26.15 -11.67
CA ASP A 59 1.74 -25.78 -11.61
C ASP A 59 1.27 -25.47 -10.18
N LEU A 60 2.17 -25.56 -9.20
CA LEU A 60 1.88 -25.43 -7.77
C LEU A 60 0.64 -26.26 -7.38
N THR A 61 0.71 -27.57 -7.65
CA THR A 61 -0.41 -28.50 -7.39
C THR A 61 0.07 -29.68 -6.55
N ILE A 62 -0.72 -30.06 -5.55
CA ILE A 62 -0.49 -31.25 -4.71
C ILE A 62 -1.69 -32.18 -4.91
N GLU A 63 -1.43 -33.38 -5.40
CA GLU A 63 -2.43 -34.42 -5.57
C GLU A 63 -2.24 -35.52 -4.53
N PHE A 64 -3.30 -35.91 -3.87
CA PHE A 64 -3.31 -36.90 -2.81
C PHE A 64 -3.71 -38.28 -3.37
N ILE A 65 -3.21 -39.35 -2.76
CA ILE A 65 -3.58 -40.74 -3.13
C ILE A 65 -5.08 -41.01 -3.05
N THR A 66 -5.81 -40.18 -2.32
CA THR A 66 -7.29 -40.20 -2.22
C THR A 66 -7.99 -39.62 -3.45
N GLY A 67 -7.24 -39.10 -4.43
CA GLY A 67 -7.75 -38.37 -5.59
C GLY A 67 -8.08 -36.91 -5.34
N GLY A 68 -7.96 -36.45 -4.10
CA GLY A 68 -8.12 -35.02 -3.77
C GLY A 68 -6.93 -34.21 -4.22
N LYS A 69 -7.15 -32.92 -4.46
CA LYS A 69 -6.13 -32.04 -5.03
C LYS A 69 -6.17 -30.64 -4.41
N ILE A 70 -5.01 -30.09 -4.09
CA ILE A 70 -4.85 -28.68 -3.73
C ILE A 70 -4.12 -27.99 -4.86
N ARG A 71 -4.73 -26.97 -5.46
CA ARG A 71 -4.12 -26.15 -6.50
C ARG A 71 -4.00 -24.72 -6.03
N PHE A 72 -2.79 -24.15 -6.15
CA PHE A 72 -2.51 -22.79 -5.75
C PHE A 72 -2.71 -21.81 -6.90
N PHE A 73 -3.27 -20.66 -6.60
CA PHE A 73 -3.54 -19.56 -7.52
C PHE A 73 -3.06 -18.25 -6.93
N THR A 74 -2.93 -17.25 -7.80
CA THR A 74 -2.54 -15.90 -7.40
C THR A 74 -3.64 -14.89 -7.68
N GLY A 75 -3.77 -13.88 -6.82
CA GLY A 75 -4.66 -12.75 -7.02
C GLY A 75 -4.32 -11.89 -8.24
N GLU A 76 -3.09 -12.02 -8.76
CA GLU A 76 -2.64 -11.33 -9.97
C GLU A 76 -3.24 -11.91 -11.26
N ARG A 77 -3.72 -13.18 -11.24
CA ARG A 77 -4.21 -13.93 -12.42
C ARG A 77 -5.46 -14.74 -12.11
N LEU A 78 -6.49 -14.08 -11.64
CA LEU A 78 -7.75 -14.75 -11.27
C LEU A 78 -8.51 -15.33 -12.47
N ASP A 79 -8.22 -14.88 -13.69
CA ASP A 79 -8.77 -15.48 -14.91
C ASP A 79 -8.41 -16.97 -15.10
N ASN A 80 -7.34 -17.45 -14.48
CA ASN A 80 -6.95 -18.86 -14.49
C ASN A 80 -7.95 -19.80 -13.80
N PHE A 81 -8.97 -19.27 -13.15
CA PHE A 81 -10.09 -20.04 -12.56
C PHE A 81 -11.11 -20.50 -13.59
N ARG A 82 -11.16 -19.87 -14.75
CA ARG A 82 -12.21 -20.16 -15.75
C ARG A 82 -12.19 -21.64 -16.20
N GLY A 83 -13.34 -22.27 -16.18
CA GLY A 83 -13.51 -23.68 -16.55
C GLY A 83 -13.12 -24.70 -15.48
N LEU A 84 -12.64 -24.26 -14.31
CA LEU A 84 -12.29 -25.14 -13.21
C LEU A 84 -13.48 -25.31 -12.25
N LYS A 85 -13.40 -26.35 -11.37
CA LYS A 85 -14.43 -26.69 -10.39
C LYS A 85 -13.77 -27.05 -9.06
N PHE A 86 -14.30 -26.50 -7.97
CA PHE A 86 -13.75 -26.72 -6.64
C PHE A 86 -14.83 -26.99 -5.60
N HIS A 87 -14.49 -27.78 -4.60
CA HIS A 87 -15.34 -28.02 -3.43
C HIS A 87 -15.16 -26.92 -2.38
N ILE A 88 -13.97 -26.31 -2.37
CA ILE A 88 -13.66 -25.18 -1.50
C ILE A 88 -12.65 -24.26 -2.16
N ALA A 89 -12.82 -22.96 -1.99
CA ALA A 89 -11.82 -21.93 -2.28
C ALA A 89 -11.38 -21.28 -0.97
N ILE A 90 -10.08 -21.27 -0.71
CA ILE A 90 -9.45 -20.60 0.44
C ILE A 90 -8.69 -19.42 -0.09
N ILE A 91 -9.08 -18.23 0.30
CA ILE A 91 -8.49 -16.97 -0.12
C ILE A 91 -7.71 -16.41 1.07
N ASP A 92 -6.41 -16.68 1.09
CA ASP A 92 -5.51 -16.27 2.16
C ASP A 92 -4.89 -14.90 1.84
N GLU A 93 -4.70 -14.10 2.86
CA GLU A 93 -4.34 -12.68 2.78
C GLU A 93 -5.25 -11.89 1.82
N ALA A 94 -6.55 -12.15 1.90
CA ALA A 94 -7.58 -11.64 1.01
C ALA A 94 -7.62 -10.10 0.92
N SER A 95 -7.29 -9.38 2.00
CA SER A 95 -7.27 -7.92 2.01
C SER A 95 -6.16 -7.31 1.15
N TYR A 96 -5.18 -8.12 0.72
CA TYR A 96 -4.06 -7.70 -0.12
C TYR A 96 -4.25 -8.02 -1.60
N ILE A 97 -5.39 -8.61 -2.00
CA ILE A 97 -5.73 -8.88 -3.41
C ILE A 97 -6.42 -7.64 -3.97
N SER A 98 -5.78 -6.96 -4.93
CA SER A 98 -6.20 -5.65 -5.46
C SER A 98 -7.62 -5.68 -6.07
N ASN A 99 -7.95 -6.69 -6.88
CA ASN A 99 -9.25 -6.83 -7.55
C ASN A 99 -10.08 -7.96 -6.95
N LEU A 100 -10.11 -8.08 -5.62
CA LEU A 100 -10.78 -9.18 -4.94
C LEU A 100 -12.27 -9.26 -5.27
N GLU A 101 -12.97 -8.14 -5.41
CA GLU A 101 -14.41 -8.13 -5.71
C GLU A 101 -14.70 -8.75 -7.07
N ASP A 102 -14.07 -8.23 -8.12
CA ASP A 102 -14.24 -8.75 -9.48
C ASP A 102 -13.78 -10.20 -9.57
N GLY A 103 -12.60 -10.51 -9.02
CA GLY A 103 -12.06 -11.87 -9.01
C GLY A 103 -12.95 -12.86 -8.26
N TRP A 104 -13.55 -12.45 -7.16
CA TRP A 104 -14.52 -13.28 -6.44
C TRP A 104 -15.78 -13.52 -7.24
N LEU A 105 -16.41 -12.46 -7.72
CA LEU A 105 -17.72 -12.54 -8.37
C LEU A 105 -17.66 -13.23 -9.73
N ASN A 106 -16.63 -12.94 -10.53
CA ASN A 106 -16.56 -13.35 -11.93
C ASN A 106 -15.65 -14.55 -12.19
N SER A 107 -14.73 -14.87 -11.29
CA SER A 107 -13.75 -15.94 -11.50
C SER A 107 -13.85 -17.07 -10.46
N ILE A 108 -13.77 -16.77 -9.16
CA ILE A 108 -13.71 -17.81 -8.12
C ILE A 108 -15.09 -18.40 -7.80
N ARG A 109 -16.08 -17.55 -7.50
CA ARG A 109 -17.42 -17.99 -7.10
C ARG A 109 -18.08 -18.95 -8.10
N PRO A 110 -18.03 -18.71 -9.44
CA PRO A 110 -18.60 -19.65 -10.42
C PRO A 110 -18.03 -21.06 -10.33
N THR A 111 -16.75 -21.23 -9.99
CA THR A 111 -16.09 -22.54 -9.88
C THR A 111 -16.59 -23.41 -8.72
N LEU A 112 -17.32 -22.82 -7.79
CA LEU A 112 -17.88 -23.50 -6.62
C LEU A 112 -19.31 -24.05 -6.88
N THR A 113 -19.95 -23.65 -7.98
CA THR A 113 -21.37 -23.90 -8.25
C THR A 113 -21.68 -25.40 -8.37
N ASP A 114 -20.86 -26.14 -9.12
CA ASP A 114 -21.11 -27.55 -9.42
C ASP A 114 -21.11 -28.45 -8.18
N TYR A 115 -20.29 -28.13 -7.21
CA TYR A 115 -20.17 -28.90 -5.97
C TYR A 115 -20.90 -28.27 -4.78
N LYS A 116 -21.66 -27.20 -5.00
CA LYS A 116 -22.21 -26.35 -3.91
C LYS A 116 -21.11 -26.02 -2.89
N GLY A 117 -19.92 -25.67 -3.44
CA GLY A 117 -18.69 -25.48 -2.70
C GLY A 117 -18.75 -24.30 -1.76
N ARG A 118 -17.74 -24.19 -0.92
CA ARG A 118 -17.61 -23.15 0.11
C ARG A 118 -16.43 -22.24 -0.19
N ALA A 119 -16.45 -21.02 0.37
CA ALA A 119 -15.31 -20.12 0.35
C ALA A 119 -14.93 -19.70 1.76
N ILE A 120 -13.63 -19.58 2.01
CA ILE A 120 -13.06 -19.04 3.25
C ILE A 120 -12.12 -17.89 2.88
N PHE A 121 -12.41 -16.71 3.40
CA PHE A 121 -11.55 -15.54 3.28
C PHE A 121 -10.85 -15.31 4.60
N LEU A 122 -9.51 -15.24 4.56
CA LEU A 122 -8.67 -14.99 5.71
C LEU A 122 -7.76 -13.82 5.43
N SER A 123 -7.63 -12.90 6.36
CA SER A 123 -6.63 -11.83 6.30
C SER A 123 -6.47 -11.11 7.62
N THR A 124 -5.34 -10.42 7.77
CA THR A 124 -5.25 -9.21 8.58
C THR A 124 -6.02 -8.11 7.85
N PRO A 125 -6.80 -7.26 8.52
CA PRO A 125 -7.52 -6.18 7.84
C PRO A 125 -6.56 -5.16 7.24
N ARG A 126 -6.97 -4.57 6.11
CA ARG A 126 -6.27 -3.45 5.48
C ARG A 126 -7.30 -2.39 5.12
N GLY A 127 -7.58 -1.50 6.06
CA GLY A 127 -8.68 -0.54 5.94
C GLY A 127 -10.04 -1.22 5.76
N LYS A 128 -11.02 -0.44 5.27
CA LYS A 128 -12.39 -0.92 4.99
C LYS A 128 -12.59 -1.26 3.51
N ASN A 129 -11.77 -2.16 2.97
CA ASN A 129 -11.84 -2.63 1.58
C ASN A 129 -12.93 -3.71 1.36
N TYR A 130 -12.97 -4.34 0.17
CA TYR A 130 -13.97 -5.36 -0.15
C TYR A 130 -13.92 -6.58 0.80
N PHE A 131 -12.73 -6.99 1.28
CA PHE A 131 -12.62 -8.04 2.30
C PHE A 131 -13.36 -7.65 3.60
N TYR A 132 -13.27 -6.38 4.02
CA TYR A 132 -14.05 -5.88 5.15
C TYR A 132 -15.54 -5.89 4.86
N SER A 133 -15.97 -5.52 3.64
CA SER A 133 -17.39 -5.60 3.26
C SER A 133 -17.92 -7.03 3.34
N LEU A 134 -17.11 -8.02 2.93
CA LEU A 134 -17.45 -9.45 3.10
C LEU A 134 -17.53 -9.85 4.58
N PHE A 135 -16.64 -9.32 5.43
CA PHE A 135 -16.66 -9.58 6.86
C PHE A 135 -17.91 -9.02 7.53
N MET A 136 -18.39 -7.87 7.09
CA MET A 136 -19.60 -7.22 7.62
C MET A 136 -20.91 -7.83 7.09
N LYS A 137 -20.85 -8.74 6.12
CA LYS A 137 -22.05 -9.43 5.64
C LYS A 137 -22.73 -10.21 6.76
N ASN A 138 -24.02 -9.98 6.90
CA ASN A 138 -24.87 -10.65 7.88
C ASN A 138 -25.96 -11.53 7.20
N ASP A 139 -25.59 -12.18 6.09
CA ASP A 139 -26.49 -13.03 5.35
C ASP A 139 -26.48 -14.47 5.91
N SER A 140 -27.57 -15.22 5.74
CA SER A 140 -27.71 -16.59 6.25
C SER A 140 -26.65 -17.59 5.77
N GLY A 141 -25.95 -17.26 4.69
CA GLY A 141 -24.85 -18.08 4.12
C GLY A 141 -23.45 -17.67 4.59
N TRP A 142 -23.30 -16.63 5.43
CA TRP A 142 -22.01 -16.09 5.83
C TRP A 142 -21.80 -16.17 7.34
N LYS A 143 -20.57 -16.49 7.74
CA LYS A 143 -20.13 -16.39 9.14
C LYS A 143 -18.81 -15.65 9.21
N SER A 144 -18.78 -14.63 10.05
CA SER A 144 -17.58 -13.81 10.30
C SER A 144 -16.99 -14.14 11.66
N PHE A 145 -15.67 -14.26 11.70
CA PHE A 145 -14.89 -14.52 12.90
C PHE A 145 -13.79 -13.47 13.01
N LYS A 146 -13.58 -12.95 14.22
CA LYS A 146 -12.51 -11.98 14.50
C LYS A 146 -11.66 -12.49 15.64
N PHE A 147 -10.35 -12.37 15.48
CA PHE A 147 -9.36 -12.75 16.49
C PHE A 147 -8.23 -11.74 16.53
N SER A 148 -7.75 -11.43 17.71
CA SER A 148 -6.52 -10.66 17.93
C SER A 148 -5.31 -11.59 17.97
N THR A 149 -4.11 -11.03 17.92
CA THR A 149 -2.87 -11.79 18.15
C THR A 149 -2.82 -12.37 19.57
N TYR A 150 -3.43 -11.70 20.56
CA TYR A 150 -3.52 -12.19 21.95
C TYR A 150 -4.31 -13.49 22.11
N ASP A 151 -5.18 -13.80 21.14
CA ASP A 151 -5.97 -15.05 21.14
C ASP A 151 -5.12 -16.27 20.72
N ASN A 152 -3.86 -16.08 20.31
CA ASN A 152 -2.95 -17.18 20.04
C ASN A 152 -2.24 -17.62 21.35
N PRO A 153 -2.52 -18.84 21.86
CA PRO A 153 -1.95 -19.29 23.12
C PRO A 153 -0.45 -19.64 23.04
N TYR A 154 0.14 -19.69 21.84
CA TYR A 154 1.54 -20.05 21.60
C TYR A 154 2.47 -18.84 21.49
N ILE A 155 1.94 -17.62 21.55
CA ILE A 155 2.73 -16.38 21.52
C ILE A 155 2.82 -15.81 22.92
N ASP A 156 4.04 -15.47 23.34
CA ASP A 156 4.23 -14.74 24.58
C ASP A 156 3.57 -13.37 24.50
N LYS A 157 2.72 -13.05 25.45
CA LYS A 157 2.03 -11.76 25.51
C LYS A 157 3.00 -10.60 25.67
N ALA A 158 4.15 -10.83 26.33
CA ALA A 158 5.18 -9.81 26.48
C ALA A 158 5.73 -9.34 25.13
N GLU A 159 5.90 -10.24 24.16
CA GLU A 159 6.31 -9.89 22.79
C GLU A 159 5.26 -9.01 22.08
N ILE A 160 3.96 -9.28 22.33
CA ILE A 160 2.88 -8.46 21.77
C ILE A 160 2.86 -7.08 22.43
N ASP A 161 3.04 -7.03 23.75
CA ASP A 161 3.08 -5.77 24.51
C ASP A 161 4.31 -4.94 24.13
N GLU A 162 5.45 -5.55 23.87
CA GLU A 162 6.62 -4.86 23.35
C GLU A 162 6.33 -4.25 21.97
N ALA A 163 5.74 -5.01 21.04
CA ALA A 163 5.33 -4.50 19.73
C ALA A 163 4.36 -3.32 19.87
N ARG A 164 3.48 -3.31 20.87
CA ARG A 164 2.58 -2.19 21.14
C ARG A 164 3.32 -0.90 21.49
N THR A 165 4.44 -1.00 22.22
CA THR A 165 5.25 0.19 22.56
C THR A 165 6.04 0.74 21.39
N GLN A 166 6.36 -0.11 20.42
CA GLN A 166 7.19 0.25 19.25
C GLN A 166 6.37 0.72 18.03
N LEU A 167 5.08 0.41 17.98
CA LEU A 167 4.22 0.71 16.84
C LEU A 167 3.28 1.88 17.16
N PRO A 168 2.93 2.71 16.14
CA PRO A 168 1.80 3.63 16.28
C PRO A 168 0.54 2.86 16.65
N GLU A 169 -0.29 3.42 17.53
CA GLU A 169 -1.52 2.77 18.03
C GLU A 169 -2.41 2.27 16.89
N ALA A 170 -2.58 3.08 15.84
CA ALA A 170 -3.36 2.72 14.66
C ALA A 170 -2.89 1.44 13.97
N VAL A 171 -1.57 1.29 13.88
CA VAL A 171 -0.94 0.12 13.25
C VAL A 171 -1.09 -1.09 14.14
N PHE A 172 -0.86 -0.94 15.44
CA PHE A 172 -1.05 -2.02 16.40
C PHE A 172 -2.49 -2.53 16.39
N GLU A 173 -3.45 -1.61 16.41
CA GLU A 173 -4.88 -1.95 16.34
C GLU A 173 -5.22 -2.72 15.06
N GLN A 174 -4.70 -2.31 13.89
CA GLN A 174 -4.97 -3.01 12.65
C GLN A 174 -4.25 -4.36 12.58
N GLU A 175 -2.95 -4.40 12.84
CA GLU A 175 -2.10 -5.56 12.59
C GLU A 175 -2.20 -6.63 13.69
N TYR A 176 -2.37 -6.23 14.95
CA TYR A 176 -2.41 -7.15 16.08
C TYR A 176 -3.81 -7.37 16.64
N MET A 177 -4.63 -6.32 16.70
CA MET A 177 -5.98 -6.42 17.24
C MET A 177 -7.04 -6.73 16.17
N ALA A 178 -6.64 -6.80 14.91
CA ALA A 178 -7.54 -6.99 13.76
C ALA A 178 -8.70 -5.96 13.74
N ASN A 179 -8.43 -4.72 14.11
CA ASN A 179 -9.37 -3.61 14.05
C ASN A 179 -9.15 -2.83 12.75
N PRO A 180 -10.00 -2.99 11.73
CA PRO A 180 -9.86 -2.22 10.50
C PRO A 180 -10.13 -0.75 10.79
N MET A 181 -9.17 0.10 10.47
CA MET A 181 -9.33 1.54 10.63
C MET A 181 -9.87 2.18 9.35
N GLU A 182 -10.69 3.21 9.50
CA GLU A 182 -11.00 4.09 8.38
C GLU A 182 -9.70 4.77 7.96
N ASN A 183 -9.24 4.54 6.74
CA ASN A 183 -8.02 5.15 6.18
C ASN A 183 -6.69 4.74 6.85
N ALA A 184 -6.57 3.55 7.41
CA ALA A 184 -5.32 3.10 8.05
C ALA A 184 -4.11 3.00 7.09
N ALA A 185 -4.33 3.02 5.78
CA ALA A 185 -3.25 3.08 4.79
C ALA A 185 -2.87 4.52 4.40
N ASN A 186 -3.78 5.49 4.57
CA ASN A 186 -3.51 6.88 4.19
C ASN A 186 -2.93 7.67 5.38
N PRO A 187 -1.67 8.14 5.27
CA PRO A 187 -1.01 8.84 6.36
C PRO A 187 -1.63 10.20 6.68
N PHE A 188 -2.28 10.82 5.71
CA PHE A 188 -2.79 12.20 5.84
C PHE A 188 -4.17 12.26 6.48
N GLY A 189 -5.03 11.25 6.24
CA GLY A 189 -6.40 11.18 6.73
C GLY A 189 -7.39 12.02 5.89
N ALA A 190 -8.42 11.37 5.30
CA ALA A 190 -9.34 12.00 4.35
C ALA A 190 -10.04 13.26 4.91
N ALA A 191 -10.38 13.27 6.20
CA ALA A 191 -11.02 14.45 6.83
C ALA A 191 -10.07 15.66 6.89
N PHE A 192 -8.79 15.42 7.18
CA PHE A 192 -7.78 16.47 7.20
C PHE A 192 -7.46 16.98 5.80
N ILE A 193 -7.30 16.08 4.82
CA ILE A 193 -7.11 16.45 3.40
C ILE A 193 -8.23 17.39 2.97
N ARG A 194 -9.48 17.01 3.20
CA ARG A 194 -10.65 17.83 2.83
C ARG A 194 -10.68 19.18 3.52
N SER A 195 -10.21 19.28 4.76
CA SER A 195 -10.15 20.54 5.51
C SER A 195 -9.08 21.51 5.02
N CYS A 196 -8.13 21.02 4.21
CA CYS A 196 -7.06 21.83 3.61
C CYS A 196 -7.38 22.27 2.16
N ILE A 197 -8.54 21.87 1.61
CA ILE A 197 -8.91 22.26 0.26
C ILE A 197 -9.30 23.75 0.22
N ALA A 198 -8.59 24.52 -0.61
CA ALA A 198 -8.83 25.93 -0.88
C ALA A 198 -8.54 26.25 -2.35
N PRO A 199 -9.06 27.35 -2.91
CA PRO A 199 -8.63 27.82 -4.24
C PRO A 199 -7.12 28.05 -4.27
N ILE A 200 -6.54 27.94 -5.48
CA ILE A 200 -5.12 28.30 -5.68
C ILE A 200 -4.88 29.75 -5.27
N SER A 201 -3.81 30.00 -4.51
CA SER A 201 -3.51 31.34 -4.00
C SER A 201 -3.03 32.26 -5.11
N THR A 202 -3.37 33.52 -5.03
CA THR A 202 -2.86 34.57 -5.92
C THR A 202 -1.73 35.38 -5.30
N LYS A 203 -1.29 35.00 -4.08
CA LYS A 203 -0.15 35.65 -3.40
C LYS A 203 1.17 35.27 -4.04
N GLU A 204 2.20 36.08 -3.74
CA GLU A 204 3.55 35.83 -4.23
C GLU A 204 4.09 34.50 -3.68
N ILE A 205 4.71 33.72 -4.58
CA ILE A 205 5.35 32.45 -4.22
C ILE A 205 6.64 32.75 -3.45
N VAL A 206 6.85 32.00 -2.37
CA VAL A 206 8.07 32.13 -1.55
C VAL A 206 9.01 30.93 -1.67
N SER A 207 8.50 29.76 -2.06
CA SER A 207 9.31 28.54 -2.22
C SER A 207 8.68 27.56 -3.20
N TYR A 208 9.50 26.71 -3.83
CA TYR A 208 9.05 25.64 -4.70
C TYR A 208 9.51 24.27 -4.21
N GLY A 209 8.70 23.24 -4.49
CA GLY A 209 9.07 21.84 -4.44
C GLY A 209 8.86 21.21 -5.81
N ILE A 210 9.84 20.42 -6.25
CA ILE A 210 9.84 19.85 -7.61
C ILE A 210 10.18 18.37 -7.51
N ASP A 211 9.27 17.53 -8.01
CA ASP A 211 9.51 16.11 -8.26
C ASP A 211 9.78 15.92 -9.74
N LEU A 212 10.99 15.42 -10.07
CA LEU A 212 11.44 15.28 -11.46
C LEU A 212 11.09 13.90 -12.01
N ALA A 213 10.45 13.87 -13.19
CA ALA A 213 10.12 12.63 -13.89
C ALA A 213 11.35 11.77 -14.21
N LYS A 214 11.19 10.46 -14.04
CA LYS A 214 12.11 9.43 -14.55
C LYS A 214 11.43 8.76 -15.76
N SER A 215 11.80 9.14 -16.95
CA SER A 215 11.45 8.56 -18.25
C SER A 215 9.96 8.32 -18.58
N VAL A 216 9.10 7.91 -17.66
CA VAL A 216 7.65 7.58 -17.88
C VAL A 216 6.73 8.29 -16.90
N ASP A 217 7.27 8.91 -15.84
CA ASP A 217 6.52 9.61 -14.80
C ASP A 217 6.30 11.10 -15.17
N TYR A 218 5.60 11.82 -14.32
CA TYR A 218 5.35 13.25 -14.50
C TYR A 218 6.30 14.08 -13.65
N THR A 219 6.87 15.13 -14.26
CA THR A 219 7.46 16.22 -13.49
C THR A 219 6.35 17.03 -12.87
N CYS A 220 6.41 17.22 -11.55
CA CYS A 220 5.44 18.00 -10.80
C CYS A 220 6.12 19.17 -10.10
N ILE A 221 5.59 20.38 -10.24
CA ILE A 221 6.08 21.63 -9.67
C ILE A 221 5.00 22.23 -8.80
N ILE A 222 5.31 22.48 -7.52
CA ILE A 222 4.40 23.14 -6.58
C ILE A 222 5.10 24.34 -5.96
N GLY A 223 4.47 25.50 -6.03
CA GLY A 223 4.89 26.73 -5.36
C GLY A 223 3.97 27.09 -4.20
N LEU A 224 4.55 27.42 -3.05
CA LEU A 224 3.82 27.88 -1.87
C LEU A 224 4.00 29.39 -1.64
N ASP A 225 2.95 30.05 -1.17
CA ASP A 225 2.98 31.43 -0.71
C ASP A 225 3.41 31.55 0.77
N SER A 226 3.40 32.76 1.30
CA SER A 226 3.82 33.07 2.69
C SER A 226 2.93 32.43 3.76
N ASP A 227 1.73 32.01 3.43
CA ASP A 227 0.77 31.38 4.33
C ASP A 227 0.77 29.84 4.24
N GLY A 228 1.62 29.29 3.37
CA GLY A 228 1.69 27.85 3.09
C GLY A 228 0.58 27.38 2.14
N ALA A 229 -0.09 28.28 1.42
CA ALA A 229 -1.07 27.91 0.42
C ALA A 229 -0.40 27.67 -0.94
N VAL A 230 -0.92 26.70 -1.71
CA VAL A 230 -0.46 26.44 -3.07
C VAL A 230 -0.82 27.63 -3.97
N ALA A 231 0.20 28.32 -4.47
CA ALA A 231 0.08 29.46 -5.39
C ALA A 231 0.51 29.11 -6.83
N TYR A 232 1.17 27.97 -7.02
CA TYR A 232 1.53 27.43 -8.31
C TYR A 232 1.45 25.92 -8.31
N PHE A 233 0.88 25.35 -9.34
CA PHE A 233 0.83 23.91 -9.60
C PHE A 233 0.96 23.65 -11.09
N ASP A 234 1.91 22.82 -11.48
CA ASP A 234 2.07 22.33 -12.84
C ASP A 234 2.53 20.87 -12.82
N ARG A 235 2.03 20.06 -13.76
CA ARG A 235 2.34 18.65 -13.89
C ARG A 235 2.37 18.28 -15.38
N PHE A 236 3.54 17.84 -15.85
CA PHE A 236 3.77 17.57 -17.26
C PHE A 236 4.75 16.43 -17.50
N GLN A 237 4.75 15.93 -18.74
CA GLN A 237 5.77 15.02 -19.26
C GLN A 237 6.47 15.71 -20.40
N MET A 238 7.76 16.01 -20.25
CA MET A 238 8.59 16.66 -21.26
C MET A 238 10.00 16.06 -21.23
N ASP A 239 10.76 16.28 -22.32
CA ASP A 239 12.18 16.00 -22.33
C ASP A 239 12.96 16.93 -21.37
N TRP A 240 14.21 16.57 -21.09
CA TRP A 240 15.04 17.29 -20.14
C TRP A 240 15.27 18.75 -20.43
N ASN A 241 15.49 19.10 -21.69
CA ASN A 241 15.74 20.50 -22.08
C ASN A 241 14.50 21.34 -21.88
N SER A 242 13.34 20.79 -22.26
CA SER A 242 12.05 21.43 -22.05
C SER A 242 11.72 21.57 -20.55
N THR A 243 11.98 20.54 -19.74
CA THR A 243 11.81 20.58 -18.28
C THR A 243 12.72 21.62 -17.64
N LYS A 244 14.02 21.67 -18.02
CA LYS A 244 14.95 22.70 -17.55
C LYS A 244 14.45 24.10 -17.89
N ASN A 245 14.02 24.31 -19.14
CA ASN A 245 13.49 25.59 -19.56
C ASN A 245 12.24 26.01 -18.79
N ALA A 246 11.31 25.08 -18.53
CA ALA A 246 10.12 25.34 -17.72
C ALA A 246 10.51 25.80 -16.30
N ILE A 247 11.49 25.13 -15.65
CA ILE A 247 11.98 25.50 -14.33
C ILE A 247 12.68 26.88 -14.37
N LEU A 248 13.40 27.19 -15.42
CA LEU A 248 14.08 28.49 -15.58
C LEU A 248 13.10 29.66 -15.78
N GLN A 249 11.88 29.42 -16.24
CA GLN A 249 10.83 30.43 -16.38
C GLN A 249 10.14 30.76 -15.03
N LEU A 250 10.28 29.91 -14.01
CA LEU A 250 9.69 30.15 -12.69
C LEU A 250 10.30 31.39 -12.02
N ALA A 251 9.58 31.99 -11.07
CA ALA A 251 10.13 33.07 -10.24
C ALA A 251 11.41 32.63 -9.52
N ARG A 252 12.37 33.58 -9.34
CA ARG A 252 13.64 33.31 -8.67
C ARG A 252 13.45 33.19 -7.16
N LYS A 253 12.91 32.07 -6.72
CA LYS A 253 12.70 31.72 -5.33
C LYS A 253 13.45 30.41 -5.00
N PRO A 254 13.70 30.09 -3.73
CA PRO A 254 14.33 28.83 -3.33
C PRO A 254 13.54 27.61 -3.86
N MET A 255 14.25 26.60 -4.34
CA MET A 255 13.66 25.37 -4.89
C MET A 255 14.30 24.16 -4.20
N LEU A 256 13.48 23.21 -3.75
CA LEU A 256 13.91 21.89 -3.30
C LEU A 256 13.46 20.86 -4.32
N ILE A 257 14.41 20.10 -4.87
CA ILE A 257 14.18 19.19 -6.00
C ILE A 257 14.56 17.77 -5.61
N ASP A 258 13.75 16.76 -5.98
CA ASP A 258 14.19 15.37 -5.92
C ASP A 258 15.33 15.14 -6.91
N SER A 259 16.54 14.89 -6.38
CA SER A 259 17.75 14.63 -7.17
C SER A 259 18.08 13.13 -7.25
N THR A 260 17.14 12.22 -6.92
CA THR A 260 17.38 10.78 -6.94
C THR A 260 17.63 10.27 -8.37
N GLY A 261 18.74 9.60 -8.61
CA GLY A 261 19.10 9.04 -9.91
C GLY A 261 19.62 10.06 -10.90
N VAL A 262 18.87 10.39 -11.95
CA VAL A 262 19.28 11.37 -13.00
C VAL A 262 19.12 12.83 -12.61
N GLY A 263 18.61 13.15 -11.41
CA GLY A 263 18.36 14.52 -10.98
C GLY A 263 19.62 15.32 -10.64
N ASP A 264 20.72 14.70 -10.22
CA ASP A 264 21.96 15.41 -9.85
C ASP A 264 22.53 16.31 -10.98
N PRO A 265 22.70 15.83 -12.24
CA PRO A 265 23.21 16.69 -13.32
C PRO A 265 22.31 17.89 -13.63
N ILE A 266 20.99 17.73 -13.45
CA ILE A 266 20.01 18.78 -13.68
C ILE A 266 20.07 19.84 -12.59
N VAL A 267 20.15 19.41 -11.35
CA VAL A 267 20.33 20.30 -10.20
C VAL A 267 21.61 21.11 -10.38
N GLU A 268 22.73 20.49 -10.76
CA GLU A 268 23.99 21.18 -11.04
C GLU A 268 23.88 22.19 -12.19
N ASP A 269 23.22 21.81 -13.28
CA ASP A 269 23.01 22.70 -14.43
C ASP A 269 22.18 23.92 -14.06
N LEU A 270 21.08 23.72 -13.34
CA LEU A 270 20.21 24.80 -12.87
C LEU A 270 20.92 25.71 -11.85
N GLN A 271 21.80 25.17 -11.01
CA GLN A 271 22.64 25.96 -10.09
C GLN A 271 23.64 26.84 -10.85
N ARG A 272 24.26 26.32 -11.93
CA ARG A 272 25.13 27.09 -12.81
C ARG A 272 24.41 28.29 -13.47
N GLU A 273 23.11 28.18 -13.71
CA GLU A 273 22.26 29.28 -14.20
C GLU A 273 21.87 30.28 -13.08
N GLY A 274 22.47 30.17 -11.91
CA GLY A 274 22.26 31.10 -10.78
C GLY A 274 20.94 30.94 -10.07
N ARG A 275 20.35 29.73 -10.10
CA ARG A 275 19.14 29.39 -9.34
C ARG A 275 19.50 28.92 -7.93
N HIS A 276 18.71 29.33 -6.94
CA HIS A 276 18.85 28.85 -5.56
C HIS A 276 18.12 27.50 -5.44
N ILE A 277 18.84 26.43 -5.72
CA ILE A 277 18.31 25.06 -5.77
C ILE A 277 19.08 24.16 -4.83
N ILE A 278 18.35 23.36 -4.06
CA ILE A 278 18.87 22.29 -3.23
C ILE A 278 18.33 20.96 -3.79
N GLY A 279 19.23 20.03 -4.10
CA GLY A 279 18.87 18.65 -4.46
C GLY A 279 18.70 17.81 -3.20
N LEU A 280 17.61 17.06 -3.11
CA LEU A 280 17.36 16.08 -2.05
C LEU A 280 17.30 14.69 -2.64
N LYS A 281 18.18 13.78 -2.19
CA LYS A 281 18.11 12.37 -2.58
C LYS A 281 17.10 11.63 -1.73
N PHE A 282 16.12 10.99 -2.37
CA PHE A 282 15.17 10.13 -1.70
C PHE A 282 15.83 8.82 -1.27
N THR A 283 16.00 8.68 0.02
CA THR A 283 16.23 7.43 0.73
C THR A 283 14.95 7.07 1.47
N SER A 284 14.84 5.86 1.98
CA SER A 284 13.69 5.48 2.82
C SER A 284 13.51 6.46 4.00
N GLN A 285 14.60 6.88 4.63
CA GLN A 285 14.58 7.81 5.76
C GLN A 285 14.20 9.22 5.35
N SER A 286 14.79 9.78 4.28
CA SER A 286 14.50 11.15 3.85
C SER A 286 13.05 11.27 3.33
N LYS A 287 12.56 10.27 2.58
CA LYS A 287 11.15 10.23 2.13
C LYS A 287 10.19 10.12 3.32
N GLN A 288 10.51 9.31 4.32
CA GLN A 288 9.73 9.22 5.55
C GLN A 288 9.65 10.57 6.28
N ASN A 289 10.77 11.25 6.45
CA ASN A 289 10.82 12.56 7.11
C ASN A 289 9.97 13.61 6.37
N LEU A 290 10.08 13.65 5.04
CA LEU A 290 9.25 14.51 4.19
C LEU A 290 7.76 14.25 4.41
N MET A 291 7.33 12.99 4.36
CA MET A 291 5.93 12.62 4.50
C MET A 291 5.39 12.90 5.91
N VAL A 292 6.18 12.69 6.95
CA VAL A 292 5.81 13.07 8.34
C VAL A 292 5.65 14.58 8.46
N GLY A 293 6.52 15.37 7.84
CA GLY A 293 6.41 16.83 7.79
C GLY A 293 5.12 17.30 7.11
N LEU A 294 4.81 16.74 5.94
CA LEU A 294 3.58 17.03 5.21
C LEU A 294 2.33 16.57 5.97
N GLN A 295 2.36 15.38 6.56
CA GLN A 295 1.28 14.87 7.40
C GLN A 295 0.96 15.82 8.55
N THR A 296 1.98 16.29 9.25
CA THR A 296 1.84 17.24 10.35
C THR A 296 1.22 18.56 9.87
N ALA A 297 1.68 19.05 8.71
CA ALA A 297 1.13 20.29 8.12
C ALA A 297 -0.36 20.18 7.79
N ILE A 298 -0.76 19.07 7.16
CA ILE A 298 -2.16 18.79 6.81
C ILE A 298 -3.02 18.65 8.07
N GLN A 299 -2.58 17.88 9.06
CA GLN A 299 -3.32 17.70 10.32
C GLN A 299 -3.47 18.99 11.11
N GLN A 300 -2.46 19.86 11.06
CA GLN A 300 -2.48 21.18 11.71
C GLN A 300 -3.12 22.28 10.83
N ARG A 301 -3.58 21.94 9.60
CA ARG A 301 -4.15 22.89 8.63
C ARG A 301 -3.24 24.07 8.32
N LYS A 302 -1.94 23.83 8.30
CA LYS A 302 -0.91 24.84 7.99
C LYS A 302 -0.60 24.93 6.50
N ILE A 303 -1.16 24.03 5.70
CA ILE A 303 -1.02 23.98 4.25
C ILE A 303 -2.42 23.95 3.63
N SER A 304 -2.57 24.58 2.46
CA SER A 304 -3.80 24.44 1.67
C SER A 304 -3.50 24.26 0.21
N PHE A 305 -4.38 23.58 -0.51
CA PHE A 305 -4.20 23.19 -1.90
C PHE A 305 -5.53 23.12 -2.67
N PRO A 306 -5.53 23.30 -4.00
CA PRO A 306 -6.72 23.23 -4.82
C PRO A 306 -7.24 21.78 -4.95
N LYS A 307 -8.53 21.66 -5.29
CA LYS A 307 -9.12 20.40 -5.72
C LYS A 307 -8.44 19.90 -6.99
N GLY A 308 -8.49 18.58 -7.21
CA GLY A 308 -7.95 17.91 -8.40
C GLY A 308 -6.76 17.04 -8.03
N GLN A 309 -5.76 16.98 -8.92
CA GLN A 309 -4.67 16.00 -8.87
C GLN A 309 -3.97 15.88 -7.50
N ILE A 310 -3.72 17.00 -6.81
CA ILE A 310 -3.09 16.97 -5.48
C ILE A 310 -3.96 16.20 -4.49
N VAL A 311 -5.27 16.47 -4.48
CA VAL A 311 -6.21 15.80 -3.57
C VAL A 311 -6.36 14.33 -3.95
N ASP A 312 -6.49 14.04 -5.25
CA ASP A 312 -6.67 12.68 -5.77
C ASP A 312 -5.48 11.78 -5.38
N GLU A 313 -4.25 12.28 -5.52
CA GLU A 313 -3.05 11.56 -5.12
C GLU A 313 -2.91 11.45 -3.60
N LEU A 314 -3.22 12.51 -2.84
CA LEU A 314 -3.22 12.46 -1.37
C LEU A 314 -4.24 11.44 -0.82
N GLU A 315 -5.43 11.32 -1.43
CA GLU A 315 -6.48 10.39 -0.96
C GLU A 315 -6.11 8.91 -1.21
N VAL A 316 -5.35 8.61 -2.27
CA VAL A 316 -4.92 7.23 -2.59
C VAL A 316 -3.54 6.88 -2.03
N PHE A 317 -2.79 7.86 -1.52
CA PHE A 317 -1.45 7.65 -1.00
C PHE A 317 -1.43 6.73 0.22
N GLU A 318 -0.51 5.79 0.23
CA GLU A 318 -0.42 4.77 1.28
C GLU A 318 0.97 4.72 1.91
N TYR A 319 1.02 4.28 3.15
CA TYR A 319 2.24 3.77 3.73
C TYR A 319 2.14 2.25 3.92
N GLN A 320 3.24 1.57 3.62
CA GLN A 320 3.36 0.13 3.78
C GLN A 320 4.47 -0.16 4.79
N TYR A 321 4.16 -0.96 5.80
CA TYR A 321 5.17 -1.43 6.73
C TYR A 321 5.94 -2.60 6.13
N SER A 322 7.25 -2.48 6.12
CA SER A 322 8.17 -3.58 5.79
C SER A 322 8.99 -3.95 7.03
N ALA A 323 9.68 -5.10 6.98
CA ALA A 323 10.59 -5.51 8.05
C ALA A 323 11.72 -4.49 8.32
N THR A 324 12.00 -3.60 7.36
CA THR A 324 13.08 -2.61 7.40
C THR A 324 12.60 -1.17 7.58
N GLY A 325 11.28 -0.94 7.79
CA GLY A 325 10.72 0.39 7.99
C GLY A 325 9.42 0.65 7.23
N VAL A 326 9.03 1.92 7.16
CA VAL A 326 7.82 2.37 6.47
C VAL A 326 8.15 2.82 5.05
N LYS A 327 7.47 2.25 4.06
CA LYS A 327 7.54 2.71 2.67
C LYS A 327 6.32 3.58 2.38
N TYR A 328 6.56 4.77 1.87
CA TYR A 328 5.55 5.75 1.45
C TYR A 328 5.48 5.77 -0.08
N SER A 329 4.33 5.43 -0.66
CA SER A 329 4.13 5.46 -2.12
C SER A 329 2.65 5.40 -2.47
N ALA A 330 2.31 5.79 -3.70
CA ALA A 330 1.02 5.42 -4.26
C ALA A 330 0.92 3.90 -4.48
N PRO A 331 -0.29 3.31 -4.46
CA PRO A 331 -0.52 1.94 -4.88
C PRO A 331 -0.10 1.71 -6.34
N SER A 332 0.12 0.45 -6.72
CA SER A 332 0.45 0.10 -8.11
C SER A 332 -0.62 0.62 -9.08
N GLY A 333 -0.18 1.34 -10.12
CA GLY A 333 -1.06 1.96 -11.11
C GLY A 333 -1.52 3.39 -10.77
N PHE A 334 -1.08 3.94 -9.64
CA PHE A 334 -1.30 5.34 -9.25
C PHE A 334 0.03 6.09 -9.18
N HIS A 335 -0.07 7.42 -9.21
CA HIS A 335 1.07 8.33 -9.14
C HIS A 335 1.16 8.99 -7.77
N ASP A 336 2.37 9.39 -7.35
CA ASP A 336 2.65 10.15 -6.12
C ASP A 336 3.48 11.43 -6.37
N ASP A 337 3.57 11.84 -7.62
CA ASP A 337 4.38 12.99 -8.06
C ASP A 337 3.95 14.30 -7.38
N ALA A 338 2.62 14.55 -7.33
CA ALA A 338 2.08 15.75 -6.67
C ALA A 338 2.24 15.70 -5.14
N VAL A 339 2.14 14.53 -4.54
CA VAL A 339 2.38 14.36 -3.10
C VAL A 339 3.84 14.61 -2.77
N CYS A 340 4.77 14.07 -3.56
CA CYS A 340 6.21 14.28 -3.39
C CYS A 340 6.59 15.74 -3.60
N ALA A 341 6.10 16.38 -4.67
CA ALA A 341 6.36 17.80 -4.91
C ALA A 341 5.78 18.70 -3.80
N LEU A 342 4.59 18.38 -3.27
CA LEU A 342 3.99 19.11 -2.16
C LEU A 342 4.79 18.96 -0.86
N ALA A 343 5.30 17.76 -0.58
CA ALA A 343 6.14 17.52 0.57
C ALA A 343 7.49 18.26 0.49
N LEU A 344 8.09 18.28 -0.70
CA LEU A 344 9.30 19.08 -0.98
C LEU A 344 9.05 20.57 -0.84
N ALA A 345 7.92 21.08 -1.38
CA ALA A 345 7.54 22.48 -1.26
C ALA A 345 7.35 22.89 0.22
N TRP A 346 6.67 22.05 1.00
CA TRP A 346 6.46 22.29 2.42
C TRP A 346 7.77 22.27 3.21
N GLN A 347 8.66 21.34 2.98
CA GLN A 347 9.96 21.32 3.65
C GLN A 347 10.79 22.55 3.31
N ASN A 348 10.83 22.92 2.04
CA ASN A 348 11.55 24.13 1.59
C ASN A 348 10.96 25.41 2.23
N PHE A 349 9.62 25.49 2.29
CA PHE A 349 8.91 26.58 2.95
C PHE A 349 9.31 26.72 4.42
N THR A 350 9.29 25.62 5.18
CA THR A 350 9.61 25.65 6.62
C THR A 350 11.07 25.98 6.90
N GLN A 351 11.99 25.57 6.05
CA GLN A 351 13.42 25.90 6.18
C GLN A 351 13.71 27.39 5.92
N ASN A 352 13.01 27.99 4.96
CA ASN A 352 13.26 29.38 4.57
C ASN A 352 12.47 30.40 5.39
N THR A 353 11.33 30.02 6.01
CA THR A 353 10.51 30.93 6.82
C THR A 353 10.81 30.85 8.33
N GLY A 354 11.68 29.94 8.76
CA GLY A 354 12.05 29.80 10.18
C GLY A 354 10.93 29.25 11.09
N THR A 355 9.82 28.81 10.51
CA THR A 355 8.63 28.29 11.24
C THR A 355 8.80 26.84 11.72
N GLY A 356 9.90 26.20 11.44
CA GLY A 356 10.20 24.85 11.90
C GLY A 356 11.70 24.61 12.07
N ARG A 357 12.22 24.77 13.30
CA ARG A 357 13.50 24.16 13.65
C ARG A 357 13.30 22.67 13.88
N TYR A 358 13.21 21.91 12.83
CA TYR A 358 13.51 20.48 12.88
C TYR A 358 14.94 20.29 12.37
N ASN A 359 15.91 20.31 13.30
CA ASN A 359 17.26 19.86 13.03
C ASN A 359 17.20 18.35 12.78
N PHE A 360 17.24 17.95 11.54
CA PHE A 360 17.57 16.58 11.17
C PHE A 360 19.09 16.53 10.94
N LEU A 361 19.82 16.04 11.94
CA LEU A 361 21.17 15.51 11.80
C LEU A 361 21.13 14.08 11.30
#